data_c914ac6f19799522b1bc295cf3bc2c44
#
_entry.id   c914ac6f19799522b1bc295cf3bc2c44
#
_cell.length_a   1.000
_cell.length_b   1.000
_cell.length_c   1.000
_cell.angle_alpha   90.00
_cell.angle_beta   90.00
_cell.angle_gamma   90.00
#
_symmetry.space_group_name_H-M   'P 1'
#
loop_
_entity.id
_entity.type
_entity.pdbx_description
1 polymer ?
#
loop_
_entity_poly.entity_id
_entity_poly.type
_entity_poly.pdbx_seq_one_letter_code
_entity_poly.pdbx_strand_id
1 'polypeptide(L)'
;MTCAGNRRRHDVVVVGARVAGSATAMLLARLGHDVVVVDQASFPSDTVSTHSIARSGVVQLRRWGLLDQILDSGAPAIRQVTFNAGGESRTRTIKHKAGVDLLVAPRRYALDTILATAAQRAGADLRVGVTVTGVLRDGRGRVVGVHGHDRAGAAVELGARWVIGADGLRSRVARSVGAAI
;
A
#
# COMPACT_ATOMS: atom_id res chain seq x y z
N MET A 1 15.10 -0.18 36.68
CA MET A 1 14.88 -1.50 36.05
C MET A 1 13.41 -1.52 35.61
N THR A 2 13.14 -1.11 34.38
CA THR A 2 11.79 -1.09 33.82
C THR A 2 11.59 -2.40 33.05
N CYS A 3 10.63 -3.19 33.50
CA CYS A 3 10.20 -4.45 32.86
C CYS A 3 9.94 -4.21 31.36
N ALA A 4 10.81 -4.75 30.53
CA ALA A 4 10.50 -4.96 29.12
C ALA A 4 9.41 -6.04 29.05
N GLY A 5 8.14 -5.62 29.16
CA GLY A 5 7.02 -6.50 28.88
C GLY A 5 7.24 -7.12 27.51
N ASN A 6 7.04 -8.42 27.41
CA ASN A 6 7.15 -9.23 26.20
C ASN A 6 6.13 -8.70 25.14
N ARG A 7 6.46 -7.55 24.51
CA ARG A 7 5.63 -6.97 23.47
C ARG A 7 5.69 -7.91 22.27
N ARG A 8 4.53 -8.37 21.83
CA ARG A 8 4.40 -9.19 20.62
C ARG A 8 5.20 -8.51 19.48
N ARG A 9 6.14 -9.23 18.93
CA ARG A 9 6.97 -8.76 17.83
C ARG A 9 6.48 -9.38 16.55
N HIS A 10 5.98 -8.54 15.63
CA HIS A 10 5.56 -8.96 14.30
C HIS A 10 6.76 -9.31 13.41
N ASP A 11 6.55 -10.12 12.40
CA ASP A 11 7.58 -10.30 11.36
C ASP A 11 7.77 -9.00 10.60
N VAL A 12 6.67 -8.35 10.21
CA VAL A 12 6.71 -7.13 9.40
C VAL A 12 5.69 -6.10 9.90
N VAL A 13 6.16 -4.86 10.03
CA VAL A 13 5.30 -3.68 10.12
C VAL A 13 5.39 -2.91 8.80
N VAL A 14 4.25 -2.70 8.15
CA VAL A 14 4.12 -1.86 6.96
C VAL A 14 3.49 -0.52 7.35
N VAL A 15 4.16 0.58 7.04
CA VAL A 15 3.66 1.94 7.30
C VAL A 15 3.09 2.52 6.03
N GLY A 16 1.78 2.81 6.05
CA GLY A 16 0.97 3.21 4.89
C GLY A 16 0.21 2.03 4.29
N ALA A 17 -1.13 2.10 4.29
CA ALA A 17 -2.03 1.05 3.80
C ALA A 17 -2.71 1.41 2.47
N ARG A 18 -2.08 2.27 1.67
CA ARG A 18 -2.55 2.55 0.31
C ARG A 18 -1.99 1.50 -0.66
N VAL A 19 -2.01 1.78 -1.97
CA VAL A 19 -1.71 0.80 -3.03
C VAL A 19 -0.43 0.00 -2.74
N ALA A 20 0.68 0.66 -2.45
CA ALA A 20 1.96 -0.02 -2.23
C ALA A 20 1.95 -0.86 -0.94
N GLY A 21 1.52 -0.27 0.18
CA GLY A 21 1.55 -0.96 1.47
C GLY A 21 0.56 -2.10 1.56
N SER A 22 -0.69 -1.91 1.11
CA SER A 22 -1.70 -2.97 1.10
C SER A 22 -1.30 -4.13 0.19
N ALA A 23 -0.78 -3.86 -1.01
CA ALA A 23 -0.30 -4.91 -1.91
C ALA A 23 0.86 -5.68 -1.28
N THR A 24 1.81 -4.98 -0.67
CA THR A 24 2.95 -5.61 0.03
C THR A 24 2.48 -6.46 1.21
N ALA A 25 1.60 -5.91 2.05
CA ALA A 25 1.05 -6.62 3.21
C ALA A 25 0.27 -7.87 2.79
N MET A 26 -0.56 -7.77 1.75
CA MET A 26 -1.29 -8.90 1.19
C MET A 26 -0.35 -10.03 0.74
N LEU A 27 0.71 -9.68 0.00
CA LEU A 27 1.64 -10.68 -0.52
C LEU A 27 2.44 -11.35 0.60
N LEU A 28 2.91 -10.59 1.58
CA LEU A 28 3.63 -11.13 2.74
C LEU A 28 2.74 -12.01 3.61
N ALA A 29 1.50 -11.59 3.87
CA ALA A 29 0.55 -12.40 4.62
C ALA A 29 0.19 -13.72 3.89
N ARG A 30 0.05 -13.70 2.55
CA ARG A 30 -0.11 -14.92 1.74
C ARG A 30 1.08 -15.89 1.84
N LEU A 31 2.27 -15.38 2.15
CA LEU A 31 3.47 -16.18 2.41
C LEU A 31 3.57 -16.67 3.86
N GLY A 32 2.57 -16.37 4.71
CA GLY A 32 2.50 -16.84 6.09
C GLY A 32 3.22 -15.96 7.10
N HIS A 33 3.66 -14.75 6.74
CA HIS A 33 4.28 -13.82 7.68
C HIS A 33 3.24 -13.17 8.58
N ASP A 34 3.58 -12.90 9.85
CA ASP A 34 2.81 -12.07 10.77
C ASP A 34 3.02 -10.59 10.42
N VAL A 35 2.04 -10.03 9.69
CA VAL A 35 2.10 -8.67 9.13
C VAL A 35 1.10 -7.77 9.82
N VAL A 36 1.58 -6.65 10.34
CA VAL A 36 0.74 -5.51 10.74
C VAL A 36 0.93 -4.38 9.72
N VAL A 37 -0.16 -3.78 9.27
CA VAL A 37 -0.12 -2.59 8.42
C VAL A 37 -0.86 -1.45 9.10
N VAL A 38 -0.24 -0.28 9.15
CA VAL A 38 -0.79 0.91 9.81
C VAL A 38 -0.97 2.06 8.84
N ASP A 39 -2.07 2.80 8.98
CA ASP A 39 -2.32 4.03 8.21
C ASP A 39 -3.01 5.07 9.09
N GLN A 40 -2.65 6.34 8.91
CA GLN A 40 -3.31 7.45 9.60
C GLN A 40 -4.74 7.69 9.10
N ALA A 41 -5.03 7.36 7.84
CA ALA A 41 -6.36 7.46 7.25
C ALA A 41 -7.23 6.27 7.66
N SER A 42 -8.54 6.41 7.50
CA SER A 42 -9.50 5.30 7.47
C SER A 42 -9.92 5.01 6.04
N PHE A 43 -10.37 3.81 5.79
CA PHE A 43 -10.93 3.41 4.50
C PHE A 43 -12.46 3.22 4.62
N PRO A 44 -13.23 3.59 3.58
CA PRO A 44 -12.81 4.20 2.31
C PRO A 44 -12.39 5.66 2.48
N SER A 45 -11.35 6.11 1.76
CA SER A 45 -10.96 7.52 1.69
C SER A 45 -10.52 7.87 0.27
N ASP A 46 -10.94 9.02 -0.22
CA ASP A 46 -10.55 9.46 -1.55
C ASP A 46 -9.22 10.22 -1.52
N THR A 47 -8.48 10.10 -2.59
CA THR A 47 -7.22 10.82 -2.82
C THR A 47 -7.19 11.22 -4.28
N VAL A 48 -6.80 12.44 -4.57
CA VAL A 48 -6.67 12.91 -5.94
C VAL A 48 -5.72 11.99 -6.71
N SER A 49 -6.21 11.47 -7.83
CA SER A 49 -5.45 10.63 -8.74
C SER A 49 -6.01 10.80 -10.14
N THR A 50 -5.17 11.23 -11.06
CA THR A 50 -5.54 11.56 -12.45
C THR A 50 -4.96 10.60 -13.48
N HIS A 51 -4.46 9.45 -13.04
CA HIS A 51 -3.74 8.50 -13.90
C HIS A 51 -4.47 7.17 -14.02
N SER A 52 -4.20 6.48 -15.11
CA SER A 52 -4.58 5.09 -15.30
C SER A 52 -3.47 4.15 -14.82
N ILE A 53 -3.86 2.96 -14.39
CA ILE A 53 -2.91 1.88 -14.12
C ILE A 53 -2.48 1.29 -15.45
N ALA A 54 -1.18 1.35 -15.72
CA ALA A 54 -0.57 0.78 -16.91
C ALA A 54 -0.74 -0.74 -16.95
N ARG A 55 -0.66 -1.33 -18.15
CA ARG A 55 -0.86 -2.77 -18.36
C ARG A 55 -0.07 -3.66 -17.42
N SER A 56 1.17 -3.32 -17.08
CA SER A 56 1.97 -4.08 -16.11
C SER A 56 1.32 -4.16 -14.73
N GLY A 57 0.75 -3.05 -14.24
CA GLY A 57 -0.01 -3.03 -13.00
C GLY A 57 -1.31 -3.82 -13.09
N VAL A 58 -2.03 -3.73 -14.23
CA VAL A 58 -3.26 -4.52 -14.46
C VAL A 58 -2.96 -6.01 -14.49
N VAL A 59 -1.83 -6.42 -15.05
CA VAL A 59 -1.36 -7.83 -15.00
C VAL A 59 -1.16 -8.28 -13.55
N GLN A 60 -0.61 -7.43 -12.67
CA GLN A 60 -0.48 -7.77 -11.25
C GLN A 60 -1.85 -7.90 -10.57
N LEU A 61 -2.75 -6.94 -10.80
CA LEU A 61 -4.12 -7.02 -10.26
C LEU A 61 -4.82 -8.31 -10.68
N ARG A 62 -4.67 -8.73 -11.95
CA ARG A 62 -5.18 -10.01 -12.43
C ARG A 62 -4.54 -11.21 -11.71
N ARG A 63 -3.20 -11.24 -11.60
CA ARG A 63 -2.46 -12.30 -10.90
C ARG A 63 -2.87 -12.42 -9.43
N TRP A 64 -3.23 -11.31 -8.80
CA TRP A 64 -3.70 -11.27 -7.42
C TRP A 64 -5.17 -11.67 -7.27
N GLY A 65 -5.93 -11.82 -8.38
CA GLY A 65 -7.36 -12.10 -8.37
C GLY A 65 -8.22 -10.89 -8.01
N LEU A 66 -7.73 -9.68 -8.27
CA LEU A 66 -8.39 -8.42 -7.89
C LEU A 66 -8.92 -7.62 -9.09
N LEU A 67 -8.57 -8.00 -10.32
CA LEU A 67 -8.93 -7.22 -11.51
C LEU A 67 -10.44 -7.09 -11.69
N ASP A 68 -11.18 -8.19 -11.52
CA ASP A 68 -12.62 -8.20 -11.71
C ASP A 68 -13.31 -7.27 -10.69
N GLN A 69 -12.90 -7.31 -9.41
CA GLN A 69 -13.40 -6.40 -8.39
C GLN A 69 -13.13 -4.92 -8.73
N ILE A 70 -11.98 -4.64 -9.36
CA ILE A 70 -11.64 -3.28 -9.81
C ILE A 70 -12.58 -2.85 -10.96
N LEU A 71 -12.85 -3.73 -11.92
CA LEU A 71 -13.75 -3.44 -13.02
C LEU A 71 -15.20 -3.28 -12.53
N ASP A 72 -15.66 -4.15 -11.64
CA ASP A 72 -17.00 -4.11 -11.05
C ASP A 72 -17.23 -2.85 -10.19
N SER A 73 -16.16 -2.20 -9.72
CA SER A 73 -16.25 -0.91 -9.03
C SER A 73 -16.60 0.27 -9.96
N GLY A 74 -16.83 0.02 -11.26
CA GLY A 74 -17.08 1.03 -12.27
C GLY A 74 -15.81 1.66 -12.86
N ALA A 75 -14.63 1.08 -12.61
CA ALA A 75 -13.39 1.57 -13.17
C ALA A 75 -13.39 1.42 -14.73
N PRO A 76 -13.15 2.49 -15.50
CA PRO A 76 -13.10 2.40 -16.95
C PRO A 76 -12.02 1.42 -17.44
N ALA A 77 -12.41 0.50 -18.32
CA ALA A 77 -11.51 -0.37 -19.06
C ALA A 77 -11.06 0.34 -20.35
N ILE A 78 -9.84 0.84 -20.37
CA ILE A 78 -9.28 1.62 -21.46
C ILE A 78 -8.55 0.67 -22.42
N ARG A 79 -9.09 0.49 -23.63
CA ARG A 79 -8.54 -0.41 -24.66
C ARG A 79 -7.79 0.32 -25.77
N GLN A 80 -7.95 1.65 -25.84
CA GLN A 80 -7.31 2.50 -26.85
C GLN A 80 -6.76 3.76 -26.18
N VAL A 81 -5.64 4.25 -26.69
CA VAL A 81 -5.04 5.53 -26.28
C VAL A 81 -4.78 6.36 -27.54
N THR A 82 -5.21 7.61 -27.51
CA THR A 82 -4.99 8.57 -28.58
C THR A 82 -3.94 9.59 -28.15
N PHE A 83 -2.92 9.75 -28.95
CA PHE A 83 -1.88 10.77 -28.80
C PHE A 83 -2.14 11.90 -29.76
N ASN A 84 -2.21 13.12 -29.25
CA ASN A 84 -2.37 14.35 -30.05
C ASN A 84 -1.08 15.18 -29.93
N ALA A 85 -0.44 15.46 -31.04
CA ALA A 85 0.76 16.30 -31.09
C ALA A 85 0.86 17.00 -32.45
N GLY A 86 1.14 18.31 -32.47
CA GLY A 86 1.39 19.08 -33.69
C GLY A 86 0.25 19.09 -34.69
N GLY A 87 -1.01 18.96 -34.23
CA GLY A 87 -2.19 18.86 -35.12
C GLY A 87 -2.47 17.45 -35.68
N GLU A 88 -1.61 16.49 -35.38
CA GLU A 88 -1.82 15.07 -35.71
C GLU A 88 -2.42 14.30 -34.51
N SER A 89 -3.30 13.34 -34.82
CA SER A 89 -3.92 12.41 -33.89
C SER A 89 -3.56 10.99 -34.27
N ARG A 90 -3.03 10.22 -33.31
CA ARG A 90 -2.69 8.80 -33.52
C ARG A 90 -3.29 7.93 -32.43
N THR A 91 -4.25 7.08 -32.79
CA THR A 91 -4.85 6.10 -31.87
C THR A 91 -4.09 4.76 -31.92
N ARG A 92 -3.86 4.19 -30.76
CA ARG A 92 -3.23 2.88 -30.58
C ARG A 92 -4.11 2.00 -29.72
N THR A 93 -4.38 0.79 -30.16
CA THR A 93 -5.03 -0.25 -29.37
C THR A 93 -4.02 -0.88 -28.42
N ILE A 94 -4.43 -1.14 -27.17
CA ILE A 94 -3.60 -1.80 -26.17
C ILE A 94 -3.44 -3.27 -26.59
N LYS A 95 -2.21 -3.66 -26.94
CA LYS A 95 -1.91 -5.03 -27.38
C LYS A 95 -2.10 -6.00 -26.23
N HIS A 96 -2.72 -7.14 -26.52
CA HIS A 96 -2.85 -8.24 -25.55
C HIS A 96 -1.48 -8.76 -25.12
N LYS A 97 -1.25 -8.85 -23.80
CA LYS A 97 -0.06 -9.47 -23.21
C LYS A 97 -0.38 -9.99 -21.81
N ALA A 98 0.07 -11.20 -21.51
CA ALA A 98 -0.14 -11.84 -20.20
C ALA A 98 -1.63 -11.88 -19.77
N GLY A 99 -2.54 -12.09 -20.74
CA GLY A 99 -3.98 -12.13 -20.50
C GLY A 99 -4.65 -10.78 -20.28
N VAL A 100 -3.98 -9.65 -20.59
CA VAL A 100 -4.49 -8.30 -20.41
C VAL A 100 -4.33 -7.49 -21.70
N ASP A 101 -5.41 -6.82 -22.12
CA ASP A 101 -5.50 -5.95 -23.30
C ASP A 101 -6.03 -4.55 -22.97
N LEU A 102 -5.92 -4.14 -21.69
CA LEU A 102 -6.51 -2.88 -21.22
C LEU A 102 -5.64 -2.22 -20.14
N LEU A 103 -5.88 -0.93 -19.93
CA LEU A 103 -5.53 -0.18 -18.75
C LEU A 103 -6.80 0.03 -17.93
N VAL A 104 -6.68 0.35 -16.63
CA VAL A 104 -7.84 0.70 -15.79
C VAL A 104 -7.60 2.03 -15.09
N ALA A 105 -8.67 2.81 -14.90
CA ALA A 105 -8.62 4.10 -14.22
C ALA A 105 -9.55 4.09 -12.99
N PRO A 106 -9.27 3.29 -11.96
CA PRO A 106 -10.11 3.22 -10.77
C PRO A 106 -9.99 4.49 -9.92
N ARG A 107 -11.10 4.87 -9.28
CA ARG A 107 -11.04 5.85 -8.19
C ARG A 107 -10.19 5.29 -7.05
N ARG A 108 -9.37 6.13 -6.43
CA ARG A 108 -8.51 5.72 -5.30
C ARG A 108 -9.33 5.20 -4.11
N TYR A 109 -10.47 5.80 -3.88
CA TYR A 109 -11.48 5.31 -2.95
C TYR A 109 -11.77 3.80 -3.14
N ALA A 110 -12.00 3.33 -4.37
CA ALA A 110 -12.28 1.92 -4.66
C ALA A 110 -10.99 1.08 -4.62
N LEU A 111 -9.94 1.51 -5.33
CA LEU A 111 -8.67 0.79 -5.43
C LEU A 111 -8.03 0.54 -4.06
N ASP A 112 -7.90 1.60 -3.24
CA ASP A 112 -7.26 1.50 -1.93
C ASP A 112 -8.08 0.58 -1.01
N THR A 113 -9.42 0.66 -1.04
CA THR A 113 -10.30 -0.21 -0.25
C THR A 113 -10.20 -1.67 -0.67
N ILE A 114 -10.20 -1.97 -1.96
CA ILE A 114 -10.09 -3.34 -2.49
C ILE A 114 -8.76 -3.96 -2.04
N LEU A 115 -7.65 -3.22 -2.18
CA LEU A 115 -6.32 -3.71 -1.78
C LEU A 115 -6.20 -3.88 -0.26
N ALA A 116 -6.71 -2.94 0.53
CA ALA A 116 -6.70 -3.04 1.99
C ALA A 116 -7.52 -4.24 2.49
N THR A 117 -8.71 -4.44 1.90
CA THR A 117 -9.56 -5.61 2.19
C THR A 117 -8.87 -6.91 1.79
N ALA A 118 -8.18 -6.92 0.64
CA ALA A 118 -7.43 -8.10 0.19
C ALA A 118 -6.27 -8.43 1.14
N ALA A 119 -5.59 -7.42 1.69
CA ALA A 119 -4.55 -7.61 2.71
C ALA A 119 -5.13 -8.23 4.00
N GLN A 120 -6.27 -7.71 4.49
CA GLN A 120 -6.95 -8.28 5.66
C GLN A 120 -7.41 -9.73 5.42
N ARG A 121 -8.00 -10.02 4.27
CA ARG A 121 -8.42 -11.39 3.90
C ARG A 121 -7.23 -12.36 3.77
N ALA A 122 -6.05 -11.84 3.45
CA ALA A 122 -4.82 -12.63 3.44
C ALA A 122 -4.23 -12.88 4.84
N GLY A 123 -4.77 -12.23 5.89
CA GLY A 123 -4.34 -12.37 7.27
C GLY A 123 -3.51 -11.22 7.82
N ALA A 124 -3.33 -10.12 7.08
CA ALA A 124 -2.66 -8.94 7.62
C ALA A 124 -3.56 -8.20 8.63
N ASP A 125 -2.96 -7.77 9.76
CA ASP A 125 -3.61 -6.95 10.78
C ASP A 125 -3.60 -5.48 10.33
N LEU A 126 -4.73 -4.98 9.81
CA LEU A 126 -4.87 -3.60 9.35
C LEU A 126 -5.33 -2.70 10.51
N ARG A 127 -4.49 -1.75 10.89
CA ARG A 127 -4.79 -0.74 11.91
C ARG A 127 -4.86 0.65 11.29
N VAL A 128 -6.07 1.18 11.17
CA VAL A 128 -6.34 2.53 10.65
C VAL A 128 -6.37 3.56 11.78
N GLY A 129 -6.11 4.83 11.44
CA GLY A 129 -6.09 5.93 12.42
C GLY A 129 -4.82 5.94 13.28
N VAL A 130 -3.76 5.27 12.85
CA VAL A 130 -2.46 5.26 13.52
C VAL A 130 -1.47 6.13 12.75
N THR A 131 -1.00 7.20 13.38
CA THR A 131 0.03 8.08 12.83
C THR A 131 1.40 7.64 13.34
N VAL A 132 2.24 7.13 12.43
CA VAL A 132 3.64 6.81 12.75
C VAL A 132 4.46 8.10 12.75
N THR A 133 5.18 8.35 13.83
CA THR A 133 6.04 9.53 14.00
C THR A 133 7.53 9.21 13.89
N GLY A 134 7.91 7.94 14.05
CA GLY A 134 9.30 7.52 13.93
C GLY A 134 9.49 6.01 14.02
N VAL A 135 10.77 5.59 14.06
CA VAL A 135 11.18 4.19 14.18
C VAL A 135 11.76 3.90 15.55
N LEU A 136 11.51 2.71 16.05
CA LEU A 136 12.17 2.16 17.25
C LEU A 136 13.53 1.58 16.86
N ARG A 137 14.56 1.83 17.69
CA ARG A 137 15.90 1.29 17.48
C ARG A 137 16.36 0.49 18.71
N ASP A 138 17.12 -0.56 18.48
CA ASP A 138 17.81 -1.28 19.54
C ASP A 138 19.12 -0.57 19.96
N GLY A 139 19.79 -1.10 20.98
CA GLY A 139 21.05 -0.55 21.49
C GLY A 139 22.22 -0.54 20.48
N ARG A 140 22.04 -1.18 19.31
CA ARG A 140 23.00 -1.19 18.20
C ARG A 140 22.56 -0.27 17.05
N GLY A 141 21.50 0.53 17.25
CA GLY A 141 20.96 1.44 16.25
C GLY A 141 20.10 0.78 15.16
N ARG A 142 19.89 -0.54 15.20
CA ARG A 142 19.07 -1.26 14.22
C ARG A 142 17.59 -0.95 14.45
N VAL A 143 16.84 -0.71 13.36
CA VAL A 143 15.37 -0.53 13.42
C VAL A 143 14.72 -1.84 13.86
N VAL A 144 13.88 -1.76 14.90
CA VAL A 144 13.18 -2.90 15.52
C VAL A 144 11.68 -2.69 15.65
N GLY A 145 11.15 -1.64 15.02
CA GLY A 145 9.74 -1.31 15.04
C GLY A 145 9.47 0.14 14.70
N VAL A 146 8.24 0.56 14.98
CA VAL A 146 7.78 1.94 14.80
C VAL A 146 7.07 2.43 16.06
N HIS A 147 7.03 3.75 16.24
CA HIS A 147 6.24 4.41 17.27
C HIS A 147 5.40 5.54 16.68
N GLY A 148 4.33 5.90 17.37
CA GLY A 148 3.42 6.95 16.96
C GLY A 148 2.28 7.09 17.96
N HIS A 149 1.12 7.49 17.47
CA HIS A 149 -0.09 7.66 18.27
C HIS A 149 -1.33 7.29 17.46
N ASP A 150 -2.38 6.91 18.14
CA ASP A 150 -3.70 6.74 17.55
C ASP A 150 -4.46 8.09 17.42
N ARG A 151 -5.72 8.05 16.98
CA ARG A 151 -6.57 9.25 16.83
C ARG A 151 -6.88 9.95 18.16
N ALA A 152 -6.89 9.20 19.26
CA ALA A 152 -7.13 9.74 20.60
C ALA A 152 -5.85 10.36 21.21
N GLY A 153 -4.70 10.25 20.51
CA GLY A 153 -3.41 10.70 21.01
C GLY A 153 -2.71 9.66 21.89
N ALA A 154 -3.29 8.48 22.08
CA ALA A 154 -2.65 7.43 22.86
C ALA A 154 -1.42 6.88 22.12
N ALA A 155 -0.33 6.68 22.86
CA ALA A 155 0.92 6.18 22.31
C ALA A 155 0.76 4.76 21.74
N VAL A 156 1.29 4.56 20.54
CA VAL A 156 1.33 3.26 19.85
C VAL A 156 2.79 2.90 19.60
N GLU A 157 3.17 1.68 19.99
CA GLU A 157 4.47 1.10 19.65
C GLU A 157 4.27 -0.30 19.07
N LEU A 158 4.88 -0.56 17.92
CA LEU A 158 4.81 -1.84 17.22
C LEU A 158 6.22 -2.36 16.99
N GLY A 159 6.58 -3.45 17.67
CA GLY A 159 7.84 -4.14 17.45
C GLY A 159 7.77 -5.00 16.19
N ALA A 160 8.85 -5.02 15.40
CA ALA A 160 8.93 -5.86 14.21
C ALA A 160 10.36 -6.31 13.92
N ARG A 161 10.46 -7.40 13.16
CA ARG A 161 11.73 -7.84 12.57
C ARG A 161 12.12 -6.93 11.38
N TRP A 162 11.11 -6.52 10.59
CA TRP A 162 11.25 -5.65 9.45
C TRP A 162 10.23 -4.51 9.50
N VAL A 163 10.66 -3.32 9.08
CA VAL A 163 9.78 -2.16 8.87
C VAL A 163 9.83 -1.77 7.41
N ILE A 164 8.68 -1.67 6.78
CA ILE A 164 8.52 -1.27 5.38
C ILE A 164 7.83 0.09 5.34
N GLY A 165 8.52 1.12 4.83
CA GLY A 165 7.93 2.42 4.59
C GLY A 165 7.19 2.45 3.25
N ALA A 166 5.85 2.56 3.30
CA ALA A 166 4.97 2.74 2.16
C ALA A 166 4.10 4.01 2.33
N ASP A 167 4.58 4.96 3.12
CA ASP A 167 3.90 6.15 3.62
C ASP A 167 4.02 7.37 2.67
N GLY A 168 4.39 7.10 1.41
CA GLY A 168 4.30 8.04 0.29
C GLY A 168 5.47 9.02 0.18
N LEU A 169 5.28 10.07 -0.61
CA LEU A 169 6.33 11.01 -1.01
C LEU A 169 7.00 11.71 0.19
N ARG A 170 6.25 11.97 1.26
CA ARG A 170 6.76 12.62 2.48
C ARG A 170 7.08 11.58 3.57
N SER A 171 7.57 10.41 3.17
CA SER A 171 7.83 9.29 4.06
C SER A 171 8.52 9.67 5.37
N ARG A 172 7.87 9.36 6.48
CA ARG A 172 8.45 9.46 7.82
C ARG A 172 9.49 8.38 8.06
N VAL A 173 9.21 7.18 7.54
CA VAL A 173 10.13 6.04 7.66
C VAL A 173 11.44 6.36 6.95
N ALA A 174 11.39 6.82 5.69
CA ALA A 174 12.58 7.19 4.92
C ALA A 174 13.42 8.26 5.66
N ARG A 175 12.78 9.33 6.13
CA ARG A 175 13.48 10.38 6.92
C ARG A 175 14.10 9.84 8.21
N SER A 176 13.38 8.97 8.93
CA SER A 176 13.86 8.41 10.21
C SER A 176 15.10 7.53 10.04
N VAL A 177 15.33 6.98 8.84
CA VAL A 177 16.50 6.14 8.55
C VAL A 177 17.56 6.85 7.70
N GLY A 178 17.35 8.13 7.37
CA GLY A 178 18.30 8.91 6.56
C GLY A 178 18.38 8.42 5.12
N ALA A 179 17.30 7.83 4.57
CA ALA A 179 17.27 7.42 3.18
C ALA A 179 17.36 8.66 2.26
N ALA A 180 18.22 8.62 1.27
CA ALA A 180 18.26 9.62 0.20
C ALA A 180 16.93 9.56 -0.61
N ILE A 181 16.39 10.74 -0.92
CA ILE A 181 15.17 10.90 -1.71
C ILE A 181 15.55 11.60 -3.02
#